data_41a9c8d0859f1f22a180735983dae29e
#
_entry.id   41a9c8d0859f1f22a180735983dae29e
#
_cell.length_a   1.000
_cell.length_b   1.000
_cell.length_c   1.000
_cell.angle_alpha   90.00
_cell.angle_beta   90.00
_cell.angle_gamma   90.00
#
_symmetry.space_group_name_H-M   'P 1'
#
loop_
_entity.id
_entity.type
_entity.pdbx_description
1 polymer ?
#
loop_
_entity_poly.entity_id
_entity_poly.type
_entity_poly.pdbx_seq_one_letter_code
_entity_poly.pdbx_strand_id
1 'polypeptide(L)'
;IMRKTGMTADEMDTALNKKCGCLGITGKYSDRRDIEIDAAKGDKLCQLSIEMEALRIKKYIGAFMAELGHVDAIVWTAGVGERGPITRLKACSGLENYGIKIDEQKNEWSFTGNAETCISADDSATKIFVIPTDEELVMTEDAYALMKGTYDVHTNFTYSFQSPDYVNKAREEGLKGDLVKRPNLEKVIARPPKSK
;
A
#
# COMPACT_ATOMS: atom_id res chain seq x y z
N ILE A 1 -0.72 14.91 28.20
CA ILE A 1 0.60 14.27 28.38
C ILE A 1 1.58 15.36 28.87
N MET A 2 1.90 16.38 28.07
CA MET A 2 2.87 17.43 28.39
C MET A 2 2.70 18.02 29.80
N ARG A 3 1.46 18.35 30.21
CA ARG A 3 1.18 18.85 31.59
C ARG A 3 1.55 17.86 32.71
N LYS A 4 1.51 16.56 32.44
CA LYS A 4 1.84 15.52 33.45
C LYS A 4 3.32 15.15 33.47
N THR A 5 3.97 15.21 32.33
CA THR A 5 5.36 14.75 32.13
C THR A 5 6.36 15.90 32.19
N GLY A 6 5.90 17.14 32.06
CA GLY A 6 6.77 18.31 31.94
C GLY A 6 7.50 18.43 30.58
N MET A 7 7.14 17.56 29.60
CA MET A 7 7.77 17.60 28.28
C MET A 7 7.50 18.92 27.57
N THR A 8 8.52 19.43 26.92
CA THR A 8 8.41 20.54 25.97
C THR A 8 7.69 20.14 24.68
N ALA A 9 7.30 21.10 23.85
CA ALA A 9 6.69 20.83 22.56
C ALA A 9 7.61 19.99 21.64
N ASP A 10 8.91 20.30 21.60
CA ASP A 10 9.91 19.62 20.78
C ASP A 10 10.14 18.17 21.26
N GLU A 11 10.16 17.97 22.58
CA GLU A 11 10.25 16.61 23.15
C GLU A 11 8.99 15.77 22.82
N MET A 12 7.82 16.40 22.84
CA MET A 12 6.56 15.76 22.46
C MET A 12 6.54 15.42 20.98
N ASP A 13 6.95 16.35 20.12
CA ASP A 13 7.09 16.11 18.68
C ASP A 13 8.02 14.92 18.40
N THR A 14 9.18 14.93 19.02
CA THR A 14 10.13 13.80 18.93
C THR A 14 9.52 12.49 19.42
N ALA A 15 8.80 12.50 20.53
CA ALA A 15 8.16 11.30 21.06
C ALA A 15 7.13 10.75 20.08
N LEU A 16 6.25 11.61 19.53
CA LEU A 16 5.17 11.20 18.62
C LEU A 16 5.71 10.74 17.26
N ASN A 17 6.73 11.41 16.73
CA ASN A 17 7.22 11.12 15.38
C ASN A 17 8.35 10.07 15.33
N LYS A 18 9.08 9.85 16.43
CA LYS A 18 10.27 8.98 16.44
C LYS A 18 10.21 7.81 17.42
N LYS A 19 9.37 7.87 18.47
CA LYS A 19 9.35 6.87 19.54
C LYS A 19 8.00 6.18 19.73
N CYS A 20 6.94 6.68 19.07
CA CYS A 20 5.60 6.09 19.06
C CYS A 20 5.39 5.15 17.86
N GLY A 21 4.13 4.79 17.59
CA GLY A 21 3.76 3.88 16.52
C GLY A 21 4.30 2.48 16.73
N CYS A 22 4.79 1.84 15.68
CA CYS A 22 5.29 0.47 15.72
C CYS A 22 6.42 0.32 16.76
N LEU A 23 7.35 1.25 16.81
CA LEU A 23 8.41 1.23 17.81
C LEU A 23 7.88 1.30 19.25
N GLY A 24 6.90 2.16 19.49
CA GLY A 24 6.27 2.28 20.82
C GLY A 24 5.50 1.05 21.25
N ILE A 25 4.94 0.28 20.32
CA ILE A 25 4.22 -0.97 20.59
C ILE A 25 5.20 -2.12 20.79
N THR A 26 6.16 -2.30 19.86
CA THR A 26 7.09 -3.43 19.88
C THR A 26 8.23 -3.26 20.87
N GLY A 27 8.56 -2.02 21.22
CA GLY A 27 9.71 -1.67 22.07
C GLY A 27 11.09 -1.86 21.39
N LYS A 28 11.13 -2.36 20.14
CA LYS A 28 12.38 -2.74 19.47
C LYS A 28 12.46 -2.42 17.98
N TYR A 29 11.33 -2.41 17.26
CA TYR A 29 11.31 -2.26 15.81
C TYR A 29 10.47 -1.08 15.36
N SER A 30 11.00 -0.32 14.40
CA SER A 30 10.26 0.65 13.57
C SER A 30 10.05 0.13 12.15
N ASP A 31 10.91 -0.77 11.65
CA ASP A 31 10.81 -1.36 10.32
C ASP A 31 9.75 -2.46 10.30
N ARG A 32 8.84 -2.34 9.35
CA ARG A 32 7.71 -3.25 9.19
C ARG A 32 8.14 -4.68 8.85
N ARG A 33 9.25 -4.84 8.15
CA ARG A 33 9.80 -6.15 7.75
C ARG A 33 10.26 -6.95 8.97
N ASP A 34 10.94 -6.30 9.90
CA ASP A 34 11.40 -6.93 11.15
C ASP A 34 10.21 -7.32 12.03
N ILE A 35 9.17 -6.46 12.06
CA ILE A 35 7.93 -6.73 12.79
C ILE A 35 7.22 -7.97 12.23
N GLU A 36 7.11 -8.09 10.91
CA GLU A 36 6.48 -9.25 10.27
C GLU A 36 7.26 -10.55 10.52
N ILE A 37 8.59 -10.50 10.45
CA ILE A 37 9.45 -11.64 10.72
C ILE A 37 9.25 -12.15 12.15
N ASP A 38 9.26 -11.27 13.14
CA ASP A 38 9.12 -11.68 14.54
C ASP A 38 7.67 -12.01 14.91
N ALA A 39 6.69 -11.36 14.30
CA ALA A 39 5.28 -11.73 14.44
C ALA A 39 5.03 -13.17 13.96
N ALA A 40 5.64 -13.57 12.84
CA ALA A 40 5.56 -14.93 12.32
C ALA A 40 6.22 -15.97 13.25
N LYS A 41 7.23 -15.57 14.04
CA LYS A 41 7.85 -16.39 15.09
C LYS A 41 7.04 -16.44 16.39
N GLY A 42 5.94 -15.70 16.48
CA GLY A 42 5.04 -15.70 17.64
C GLY A 42 5.23 -14.53 18.62
N ASP A 43 6.04 -13.52 18.28
CA ASP A 43 6.17 -12.32 19.11
C ASP A 43 4.83 -11.56 19.21
N LYS A 44 4.29 -11.50 20.43
CA LYS A 44 2.95 -10.95 20.69
C LYS A 44 2.85 -9.46 20.46
N LEU A 45 3.90 -8.69 20.74
CA LEU A 45 3.89 -7.24 20.52
C LEU A 45 4.02 -6.90 19.03
N CYS A 46 4.77 -7.68 18.29
CA CYS A 46 4.83 -7.57 16.83
C CYS A 46 3.49 -7.93 16.19
N GLN A 47 2.83 -9.01 16.64
CA GLN A 47 1.47 -9.36 16.21
C GLN A 47 0.48 -8.24 16.52
N LEU A 48 0.48 -7.70 17.74
CA LEU A 48 -0.36 -6.58 18.16
C LEU A 48 -0.12 -5.34 17.29
N SER A 49 1.13 -5.02 16.97
CA SER A 49 1.47 -3.88 16.13
C SER A 49 0.81 -3.99 14.73
N ILE A 50 0.86 -5.18 14.12
CA ILE A 50 0.20 -5.45 12.84
C ILE A 50 -1.33 -5.31 12.96
N GLU A 51 -1.90 -5.83 14.02
CA GLU A 51 -3.36 -5.76 14.24
C GLU A 51 -3.85 -4.34 14.47
N MET A 52 -3.12 -3.55 15.24
CA MET A 52 -3.45 -2.14 15.46
C MET A 52 -3.37 -1.31 14.18
N GLU A 53 -2.34 -1.54 13.36
CA GLU A 53 -2.21 -0.90 12.04
C GLU A 53 -3.39 -1.27 11.13
N ALA A 54 -3.67 -2.56 10.98
CA ALA A 54 -4.78 -3.04 10.15
C ALA A 54 -6.14 -2.53 10.62
N LEU A 55 -6.38 -2.51 11.94
CA LEU A 55 -7.59 -1.94 12.53
C LEU A 55 -7.73 -0.45 12.23
N ARG A 56 -6.64 0.30 12.31
CA ARG A 56 -6.66 1.73 11.98
C ARG A 56 -7.01 1.96 10.52
N ILE A 57 -6.42 1.19 9.59
CA ILE A 57 -6.75 1.25 8.16
C ILE A 57 -8.22 0.90 7.94
N LYS A 58 -8.71 -0.19 8.54
CA LYS A 58 -10.12 -0.60 8.45
C LYS A 58 -11.08 0.51 8.90
N LYS A 59 -10.77 1.20 9.98
CA LYS A 59 -11.58 2.34 10.46
C LYS A 59 -11.65 3.47 9.44
N TYR A 60 -10.53 3.78 8.77
CA TYR A 60 -10.52 4.80 7.70
C TYR A 60 -11.26 4.34 6.45
N ILE A 61 -11.15 3.07 6.06
CA ILE A 61 -11.96 2.51 4.98
C ILE A 61 -13.44 2.73 5.28
N GLY A 62 -13.90 2.37 6.47
CA GLY A 62 -15.30 2.56 6.86
C GLY A 62 -15.72 4.04 6.92
N ALA A 63 -14.85 4.92 7.39
CA ALA A 63 -15.12 6.36 7.41
C ALA A 63 -15.29 6.92 6.00
N PHE A 64 -14.38 6.61 5.07
CA PHE A 64 -14.48 7.06 3.68
C PHE A 64 -15.65 6.43 2.93
N MET A 65 -16.02 5.19 3.22
CA MET A 65 -17.24 4.61 2.68
C MET A 65 -18.49 5.38 3.08
N ALA A 66 -18.55 5.86 4.33
CA ALA A 66 -19.66 6.68 4.79
C ALA A 66 -19.72 8.04 4.08
N GLU A 67 -18.59 8.66 3.81
CA GLU A 67 -18.51 9.95 3.10
C GLU A 67 -18.84 9.81 1.60
N LEU A 68 -18.36 8.75 0.97
CA LEU A 68 -18.54 8.53 -0.47
C LEU A 68 -19.91 7.95 -0.82
N GLY A 69 -20.56 7.28 0.13
CA GLY A 69 -21.83 6.57 -0.07
C GLY A 69 -21.71 5.29 -0.90
N HIS A 70 -20.97 5.32 -2.01
CA HIS A 70 -20.67 4.17 -2.86
C HIS A 70 -19.15 4.10 -3.14
N VAL A 71 -18.60 2.89 -3.11
CA VAL A 71 -17.17 2.64 -3.37
C VAL A 71 -17.04 1.52 -4.39
N ASP A 72 -16.56 1.85 -5.59
CA ASP A 72 -16.33 0.87 -6.67
C ASP A 72 -15.06 0.05 -6.43
N ALA A 73 -14.02 0.68 -5.87
CA ALA A 73 -12.75 0.03 -5.66
C ALA A 73 -11.99 0.57 -4.43
N ILE A 74 -11.21 -0.31 -3.83
CA ILE A 74 -10.15 0.00 -2.87
C ILE A 74 -8.82 -0.26 -3.55
N VAL A 75 -7.90 0.71 -3.48
CA VAL A 75 -6.57 0.59 -4.05
C VAL A 75 -5.54 0.54 -2.92
N TRP A 76 -4.75 -0.51 -2.91
CA TRP A 76 -3.58 -0.67 -2.08
C TRP A 76 -2.33 -0.29 -2.85
N THR A 77 -1.50 0.57 -2.26
CA THR A 77 -0.30 1.12 -2.91
C THR A 77 0.80 1.37 -1.89
N ALA A 78 1.97 1.76 -2.34
CA ALA A 78 3.19 1.95 -1.55
C ALA A 78 3.64 0.68 -0.80
N GLY A 79 4.75 0.74 -0.09
CA GLY A 79 5.44 -0.43 0.46
C GLY A 79 4.56 -1.38 1.27
N VAL A 80 3.76 -0.85 2.20
CA VAL A 80 2.86 -1.68 3.04
C VAL A 80 1.68 -2.22 2.23
N GLY A 81 1.10 -1.41 1.34
CA GLY A 81 -0.01 -1.83 0.49
C GLY A 81 0.42 -2.90 -0.53
N GLU A 82 1.57 -2.71 -1.17
CA GLU A 82 2.07 -3.60 -2.22
C GLU A 82 2.64 -4.92 -1.68
N ARG A 83 3.33 -4.86 -0.53
CA ARG A 83 4.11 -6.00 0.00
C ARG A 83 3.59 -6.56 1.32
N GLY A 84 2.47 -6.05 1.85
CA GLY A 84 1.88 -6.45 3.12
C GLY A 84 0.59 -7.27 2.98
N PRO A 85 0.62 -8.51 2.49
CA PRO A 85 -0.58 -9.32 2.32
C PRO A 85 -1.34 -9.55 3.64
N ILE A 86 -0.63 -9.66 4.75
CA ILE A 86 -1.22 -9.81 6.09
C ILE A 86 -2.00 -8.55 6.48
N THR A 87 -1.45 -7.36 6.22
CA THR A 87 -2.12 -6.09 6.52
C THR A 87 -3.37 -5.91 5.65
N ARG A 88 -3.28 -6.19 4.35
CA ARG A 88 -4.44 -6.12 3.45
C ARG A 88 -5.56 -7.05 3.89
N LEU A 89 -5.21 -8.32 4.19
CA LEU A 89 -6.17 -9.31 4.66
C LEU A 89 -6.86 -8.85 5.95
N LYS A 90 -6.09 -8.49 6.98
CA LYS A 90 -6.63 -8.06 8.27
C LYS A 90 -7.46 -6.77 8.18
N ALA A 91 -7.08 -5.84 7.33
CA ALA A 91 -7.83 -4.60 7.14
C ALA A 91 -9.15 -4.80 6.39
N CYS A 92 -9.23 -5.73 5.45
CA CYS A 92 -10.43 -6.02 4.67
C CYS A 92 -11.35 -7.08 5.33
N SER A 93 -10.82 -7.98 6.16
CA SER A 93 -11.63 -9.00 6.86
C SER A 93 -12.69 -8.39 7.77
N GLY A 94 -13.92 -8.93 7.76
CA GLY A 94 -15.06 -8.43 8.52
C GLY A 94 -15.76 -7.23 7.87
N LEU A 95 -15.45 -6.94 6.60
CA LEU A 95 -16.11 -5.93 5.78
C LEU A 95 -17.01 -6.54 4.69
N GLU A 96 -17.23 -7.85 4.74
CA GLU A 96 -17.98 -8.61 3.73
C GLU A 96 -19.44 -8.11 3.59
N ASN A 97 -20.07 -7.73 4.71
CA ASN A 97 -21.41 -7.17 4.73
C ASN A 97 -21.50 -5.78 4.08
N TYR A 98 -20.36 -5.12 3.90
CA TYR A 98 -20.26 -3.84 3.18
C TYR A 98 -19.87 -4.04 1.71
N GLY A 99 -19.87 -5.29 1.24
CA GLY A 99 -19.53 -5.62 -0.15
C GLY A 99 -18.03 -5.70 -0.45
N ILE A 100 -17.19 -5.65 0.57
CA ILE A 100 -15.74 -5.76 0.44
C ILE A 100 -15.32 -7.18 0.81
N LYS A 101 -14.97 -8.00 -0.17
CA LYS A 101 -14.53 -9.38 0.04
C LYS A 101 -13.16 -9.58 -0.60
N ILE A 102 -12.15 -9.80 0.25
CA ILE A 102 -10.81 -10.15 -0.20
C ILE A 102 -10.71 -11.66 -0.42
N ASP A 103 -10.05 -12.07 -1.50
CA ASP A 103 -9.67 -13.48 -1.72
C ASP A 103 -8.27 -13.70 -1.17
N GLU A 104 -8.15 -14.55 -0.16
CA GLU A 104 -6.89 -14.79 0.55
C GLU A 104 -5.81 -15.34 -0.39
N GLN A 105 -6.17 -16.22 -1.30
CA GLN A 105 -5.23 -16.84 -2.23
C GLN A 105 -4.75 -15.84 -3.29
N LYS A 106 -5.68 -15.05 -3.86
CA LYS A 106 -5.33 -13.95 -4.78
C LYS A 106 -4.45 -12.91 -4.08
N ASN A 107 -4.75 -12.60 -2.83
CA ASN A 107 -3.98 -11.67 -2.02
C ASN A 107 -2.52 -12.13 -1.81
N GLU A 108 -2.30 -13.42 -1.57
CA GLU A 108 -0.95 -13.97 -1.45
C GLU A 108 -0.20 -14.02 -2.79
N TRP A 109 -0.90 -14.29 -3.90
CA TRP A 109 -0.29 -14.29 -5.23
C TRP A 109 0.09 -12.89 -5.70
N SER A 110 -0.57 -11.85 -5.17
CA SER A 110 -0.32 -10.45 -5.49
C SER A 110 0.95 -9.93 -4.80
N PHE A 111 2.10 -10.35 -5.28
CA PHE A 111 3.41 -9.94 -4.78
C PHE A 111 4.34 -9.58 -5.93
N THR A 112 4.12 -8.40 -6.50
CA THR A 112 4.94 -7.84 -7.58
C THR A 112 4.95 -6.32 -7.51
N GLY A 113 6.04 -5.70 -7.95
CA GLY A 113 6.12 -4.26 -8.26
C GLY A 113 5.94 -3.95 -9.75
N ASN A 114 5.61 -4.99 -10.56
CA ASN A 114 5.69 -4.90 -12.02
C ASN A 114 4.34 -5.00 -12.73
N ALA A 115 3.24 -5.21 -11.99
CA ALA A 115 1.90 -5.24 -12.55
C ALA A 115 0.85 -4.85 -11.49
N GLU A 116 -0.24 -4.29 -11.96
CA GLU A 116 -1.46 -4.10 -11.18
C GLU A 116 -2.15 -5.46 -10.98
N THR A 117 -2.66 -5.71 -9.78
CA THR A 117 -3.35 -6.97 -9.47
C THR A 117 -4.70 -6.73 -8.84
N CYS A 118 -5.65 -7.64 -9.06
CA CYS A 118 -6.96 -7.64 -8.43
C CYS A 118 -7.05 -8.80 -7.45
N ILE A 119 -7.29 -8.50 -6.18
CA ILE A 119 -7.30 -9.45 -5.07
C ILE A 119 -8.68 -9.62 -4.43
N SER A 120 -9.72 -9.04 -5.02
CA SER A 120 -11.09 -9.25 -4.57
C SER A 120 -11.58 -10.65 -4.91
N ALA A 121 -12.46 -11.19 -4.07
CA ALA A 121 -13.27 -12.35 -4.41
C ALA A 121 -14.17 -12.02 -5.63
N ASP A 122 -14.58 -13.04 -6.37
CA ASP A 122 -15.33 -12.85 -7.61
C ASP A 122 -16.70 -12.21 -7.36
N ASP A 123 -17.31 -12.51 -6.20
CA ASP A 123 -18.60 -11.96 -5.75
C ASP A 123 -18.46 -10.67 -4.91
N SER A 124 -17.27 -10.07 -4.84
CA SER A 124 -17.08 -8.79 -4.18
C SER A 124 -17.71 -7.66 -4.97
N ALA A 125 -18.59 -6.88 -4.35
CA ALA A 125 -19.20 -5.71 -4.96
C ALA A 125 -18.15 -4.60 -5.17
N THR A 126 -17.33 -4.35 -4.18
CA THR A 126 -16.20 -3.43 -4.25
C THR A 126 -14.95 -4.18 -4.70
N LYS A 127 -14.30 -3.73 -5.76
CA LYS A 127 -13.04 -4.34 -6.22
C LYS A 127 -11.87 -3.94 -5.32
N ILE A 128 -10.88 -4.83 -5.18
CA ILE A 128 -9.69 -4.58 -4.38
C ILE A 128 -8.49 -4.77 -5.27
N PHE A 129 -7.77 -3.67 -5.51
CA PHE A 129 -6.58 -3.66 -6.35
C PHE A 129 -5.33 -3.43 -5.51
N VAL A 130 -4.21 -3.99 -5.98
CA VAL A 130 -2.86 -3.61 -5.56
C VAL A 130 -2.19 -2.99 -6.77
N ILE A 131 -1.84 -1.71 -6.64
CA ILE A 131 -1.25 -0.92 -7.72
C ILE A 131 0.13 -0.43 -7.27
N PRO A 132 1.22 -0.93 -7.87
CA PRO A 132 2.55 -0.47 -7.55
C PRO A 132 2.76 1.01 -7.91
N THR A 133 3.41 1.74 -7.03
CA THR A 133 3.87 3.11 -7.27
C THR A 133 5.23 3.12 -7.98
N ASP A 134 5.55 4.24 -8.62
CA ASP A 134 6.86 4.50 -9.22
C ASP A 134 7.33 5.89 -8.80
N GLU A 135 7.62 6.03 -7.50
CA GLU A 135 8.05 7.30 -6.89
C GLU A 135 9.44 7.71 -7.41
N GLU A 136 10.29 6.73 -7.75
CA GLU A 136 11.63 6.98 -8.27
C GLU A 136 11.59 7.66 -9.65
N LEU A 137 10.63 7.29 -10.49
CA LEU A 137 10.42 7.93 -11.79
C LEU A 137 10.04 9.40 -11.62
N VAL A 138 9.09 9.68 -10.72
CA VAL A 138 8.66 11.07 -10.42
C VAL A 138 9.85 11.91 -9.96
N MET A 139 10.60 11.42 -8.97
CA MET A 139 11.78 12.13 -8.47
C MET A 139 12.85 12.34 -9.54
N THR A 140 13.03 11.37 -10.43
CA THR A 140 14.01 11.45 -11.54
C THR A 140 13.59 12.51 -12.54
N GLU A 141 12.32 12.54 -12.94
CA GLU A 141 11.81 13.54 -13.87
C GLU A 141 11.84 14.94 -13.28
N ASP A 142 11.47 15.12 -12.01
CA ASP A 142 11.55 16.39 -11.30
C ASP A 142 13.00 16.91 -11.25
N ALA A 143 13.94 16.06 -10.84
CA ALA A 143 15.35 16.42 -10.77
C ALA A 143 15.91 16.82 -12.14
N TYR A 144 15.56 16.06 -13.18
CA TYR A 144 15.99 16.36 -14.55
C TYR A 144 15.41 17.70 -15.05
N ALA A 145 14.12 17.92 -14.81
CA ALA A 145 13.46 19.16 -15.21
C ALA A 145 14.01 20.41 -14.47
N LEU A 146 14.32 20.25 -13.18
CA LEU A 146 14.99 21.30 -12.39
C LEU A 146 16.38 21.63 -12.96
N MET A 147 17.16 20.61 -13.30
CA MET A 147 18.48 20.81 -13.92
C MET A 147 18.40 21.51 -15.28
N LYS A 148 17.33 21.31 -16.03
CA LYS A 148 17.08 21.91 -17.34
C LYS A 148 16.40 23.28 -17.26
N GLY A 149 15.93 23.70 -16.08
CA GLY A 149 15.16 24.93 -15.90
C GLY A 149 13.76 24.86 -16.55
N THR A 150 13.22 23.67 -16.73
CA THR A 150 11.91 23.43 -17.36
C THR A 150 10.84 22.95 -16.35
N TYR A 151 11.22 22.77 -15.08
CA TYR A 151 10.29 22.37 -14.03
C TYR A 151 9.34 23.52 -13.68
N ASP A 152 8.07 23.18 -13.59
CA ASP A 152 7.04 24.03 -12.98
C ASP A 152 6.58 23.38 -11.66
N VAL A 153 5.58 23.97 -11.00
CA VAL A 153 4.99 23.33 -9.82
C VAL A 153 4.39 21.97 -10.19
N HIS A 154 4.41 21.04 -9.28
CA HIS A 154 4.01 19.65 -9.48
C HIS A 154 2.64 19.48 -10.18
N THR A 155 1.68 20.37 -9.92
CA THR A 155 0.34 20.34 -10.53
C THR A 155 0.33 20.76 -12.01
N ASN A 156 1.35 21.46 -12.49
CA ASN A 156 1.44 21.98 -13.85
C ASN A 156 2.44 21.21 -14.71
N PHE A 157 3.38 20.51 -14.07
CA PHE A 157 4.39 19.70 -14.77
C PHE A 157 3.74 18.48 -15.42
N THR A 158 4.09 18.23 -16.68
CA THR A 158 3.60 17.05 -17.41
C THR A 158 4.63 15.93 -17.35
N TYR A 159 4.31 14.84 -16.67
CA TYR A 159 5.17 13.67 -16.55
C TYR A 159 5.04 12.74 -17.76
N SER A 160 6.09 12.00 -18.06
CA SER A 160 6.12 11.06 -19.18
C SER A 160 5.01 10.01 -19.10
N PHE A 161 4.68 9.53 -17.89
CA PHE A 161 3.66 8.53 -17.65
C PHE A 161 2.22 9.02 -17.84
N GLN A 162 2.00 10.32 -18.03
CA GLN A 162 0.68 10.88 -18.39
C GLN A 162 0.37 10.72 -19.89
N SER A 163 1.38 10.37 -20.71
CA SER A 163 1.14 10.07 -22.13
C SER A 163 0.30 8.80 -22.28
N PRO A 164 -0.73 8.80 -23.16
CA PRO A 164 -1.49 7.57 -23.48
C PRO A 164 -0.64 6.43 -24.03
N ASP A 165 0.51 6.77 -24.65
CA ASP A 165 1.43 5.81 -25.24
C ASP A 165 2.58 5.41 -24.31
N TYR A 166 2.51 5.82 -23.04
CA TYR A 166 3.55 5.51 -22.08
C TYR A 166 3.61 4.02 -21.77
N VAL A 167 4.79 3.46 -21.87
CA VAL A 167 5.09 2.07 -21.50
C VAL A 167 6.30 2.03 -20.60
N ASN A 168 6.14 1.50 -19.40
CA ASN A 168 7.27 1.25 -18.50
C ASN A 168 7.97 -0.07 -18.88
N LYS A 169 8.99 0.03 -19.75
CA LYS A 169 9.75 -1.14 -20.24
C LYS A 169 10.44 -1.93 -19.11
N ALA A 170 10.87 -1.25 -18.06
CA ALA A 170 11.52 -1.91 -16.92
C ALA A 170 10.52 -2.79 -16.17
N ARG A 171 9.28 -2.32 -15.98
CA ARG A 171 8.20 -3.12 -15.38
C ARG A 171 7.79 -4.30 -16.26
N GLU A 172 7.70 -4.11 -17.58
CA GLU A 172 7.41 -5.21 -18.51
C GLU A 172 8.45 -6.31 -18.44
N GLU A 173 9.73 -5.94 -18.41
CA GLU A 173 10.81 -6.92 -18.29
C GLU A 173 10.85 -7.58 -16.91
N GLY A 174 10.66 -6.80 -15.84
CA GLY A 174 10.57 -7.31 -14.47
C GLY A 174 9.42 -8.30 -14.29
N LEU A 175 8.27 -8.03 -14.91
CA LEU A 175 7.09 -8.91 -14.86
C LEU A 175 7.38 -10.30 -15.46
N LYS A 176 8.14 -10.39 -16.55
CA LYS A 176 8.53 -11.70 -17.12
C LYS A 176 9.28 -12.54 -16.09
N GLY A 177 10.22 -11.92 -15.36
CA GLY A 177 10.97 -12.57 -14.29
C GLY A 177 10.09 -12.98 -13.11
N ASP A 178 9.12 -12.14 -12.74
CA ASP A 178 8.18 -12.45 -11.66
C ASP A 178 7.26 -13.62 -12.01
N LEU A 179 6.76 -13.70 -13.24
CA LEU A 179 5.91 -14.79 -13.72
C LEU A 179 6.63 -16.14 -13.74
N VAL A 180 7.91 -16.15 -14.05
CA VAL A 180 8.74 -17.37 -13.97
C VAL A 180 8.84 -17.86 -12.51
N LYS A 181 9.07 -16.95 -11.58
CA LYS A 181 9.21 -17.28 -10.15
C LYS A 181 7.89 -17.60 -9.47
N ARG A 182 6.81 -17.00 -9.93
CA ARG A 182 5.46 -17.03 -9.33
C ARG A 182 4.38 -17.18 -10.41
N PRO A 183 4.21 -18.37 -11.00
CA PRO A 183 3.26 -18.56 -12.12
C PRO A 183 1.81 -18.21 -11.79
N ASN A 184 1.41 -18.32 -10.53
CA ASN A 184 0.06 -17.94 -10.10
C ASN A 184 -0.23 -16.44 -10.15
N LEU A 185 0.81 -15.60 -10.21
CA LEU A 185 0.67 -14.15 -10.38
C LEU A 185 -0.17 -13.80 -11.62
N GLU A 186 -0.03 -14.56 -12.72
CA GLU A 186 -0.81 -14.37 -13.95
C GLU A 186 -2.33 -14.36 -13.73
N LYS A 187 -2.80 -15.12 -12.73
CA LYS A 187 -4.23 -15.27 -12.43
C LYS A 187 -4.84 -14.03 -11.76
N VAL A 188 -4.01 -13.14 -11.24
CA VAL A 188 -4.44 -11.96 -10.48
C VAL A 188 -4.08 -10.64 -11.17
N ILE A 189 -3.32 -10.67 -12.26
CA ILE A 189 -2.99 -9.46 -13.02
C ILE A 189 -4.29 -8.80 -13.48
N ALA A 190 -4.48 -7.52 -13.08
CA ALA A 190 -5.58 -6.70 -13.52
C ALA A 190 -5.31 -6.23 -14.95
N ARG A 191 -6.12 -6.69 -15.88
CA ARG A 191 -6.05 -6.26 -17.29
C ARG A 191 -7.24 -5.36 -17.60
N PRO A 192 -7.04 -4.27 -18.36
CA PRO A 192 -8.17 -3.50 -18.84
C PRO A 192 -9.12 -4.40 -19.63
N PRO A 193 -10.43 -4.15 -19.57
CA PRO A 193 -11.37 -4.88 -20.40
C PRO A 193 -10.96 -4.74 -21.86
N LYS A 194 -10.94 -5.86 -22.60
CA LYS A 194 -10.69 -5.81 -24.04
C LYS A 194 -11.72 -4.86 -24.65
N SER A 195 -11.24 -3.82 -25.34
CA SER A 195 -12.12 -2.96 -26.14
C SER A 195 -12.95 -3.83 -27.07
N LYS A 196 -14.27 -3.71 -26.96
CA LYS A 196 -15.21 -4.36 -27.88
C LYS A 196 -15.11 -3.75 -29.26
#